data_e46763d489f20dbef2b59c0fc7053c31
#
_entry.id   e46763d489f20dbef2b59c0fc7053c31
#
_cell.length_a   1.000
_cell.length_b   1.000
_cell.length_c   1.000
_cell.angle_alpha   90.00
_cell.angle_beta   90.00
_cell.angle_gamma   90.00
#
_symmetry.space_group_name_H-M   'P 1'
#
loop_
_entity.id
_entity.type
_entity.pdbx_description
1 polymer ?
#
loop_
_entity_poly.entity_id
_entity_poly.type
_entity_poly.pdbx_seq_one_letter_code
_entity_poly.pdbx_strand_id
1 'polypeptide(L)'
;MPGPTARGSARDRARRQGPVRPAPGGLNREEVAAAARALVEEQPRTLSTLARLLDERFPGRDAFALGQAIRAWVPLVQVPPRGVWGKSGRAAHTSVEGWLGRVPSLGFSLEDLILRYLAAFGPGTVKDVQTWSGLTRLREVIERLRPRLVTFRDEHGAELFDLPDAPRPDPDTPAPPRFLYDYDNLLLSHADRSRVITDEYYEQSFA
;
A
#
# COMPACT_ATOMS: atom_id res chain seq x y z
N MET A 1 19.75 21.16 32.04
CA MET A 1 19.15 21.23 30.71
C MET A 1 19.25 19.84 30.09
N PRO A 2 18.20 19.02 30.03
CA PRO A 2 18.25 17.76 29.28
C PRO A 2 18.11 18.06 27.79
N GLY A 3 19.03 17.52 26.98
CA GLY A 3 19.06 17.64 25.52
C GLY A 3 17.89 16.90 24.84
N PRO A 4 17.57 17.24 23.58
CA PRO A 4 16.43 16.67 22.86
C PRO A 4 16.67 15.19 22.56
N THR A 5 15.74 14.33 22.99
CA THR A 5 15.67 12.93 22.61
C THR A 5 15.50 12.81 21.10
N ALA A 6 16.42 12.12 20.46
CA ALA A 6 16.41 11.81 19.03
C ALA A 6 15.10 11.11 18.63
N ARG A 7 14.24 11.80 17.90
CA ARG A 7 13.07 11.20 17.24
C ARG A 7 13.58 10.41 16.06
N GLY A 8 13.25 9.12 16.02
CA GLY A 8 13.63 8.23 14.92
C GLY A 8 13.16 8.78 13.57
N SER A 9 14.04 8.75 12.59
CA SER A 9 13.82 9.34 11.28
C SER A 9 12.65 8.68 10.53
N ALA A 10 12.05 9.41 9.59
CA ALA A 10 10.98 8.90 8.69
C ALA A 10 11.41 7.63 7.94
N ARG A 11 12.71 7.46 7.66
CA ARG A 11 13.30 6.22 7.10
C ARG A 11 13.11 5.00 8.00
N ASP A 12 13.12 5.15 9.33
CA ASP A 12 12.87 4.05 10.25
C ASP A 12 11.39 3.65 10.31
N ARG A 13 10.48 4.58 10.04
CA ARG A 13 9.03 4.26 9.96
C ARG A 13 8.65 3.60 8.64
N ALA A 14 9.21 4.03 7.52
CA ALA A 14 9.03 3.38 6.22
C ALA A 14 9.62 1.95 6.20
N ARG A 15 10.74 1.71 6.90
CA ARG A 15 11.30 0.36 7.09
C ARG A 15 10.42 -0.56 7.92
N ARG A 16 9.49 -0.04 8.73
CA ARG A 16 8.56 -0.87 9.54
C ARG A 16 7.39 -1.43 8.73
N GLN A 17 7.19 -1.01 7.49
CA GLN A 17 6.26 -1.62 6.52
C GLN A 17 6.96 -2.61 5.58
N GLY A 18 8.07 -3.20 6.01
CA GLY A 18 8.75 -4.29 5.32
C GLY A 18 7.86 -5.51 5.11
N PRO A 19 8.28 -6.47 4.27
CA PRO A 19 7.50 -7.67 3.95
C PRO A 19 7.00 -8.31 5.24
N VAL A 20 5.72 -8.72 5.22
CA VAL A 20 5.04 -9.36 6.36
C VAL A 20 5.98 -10.42 6.95
N ARG A 21 6.42 -10.19 8.19
CA ARG A 21 7.30 -11.15 8.87
C ARG A 21 6.62 -12.52 8.88
N PRO A 22 7.37 -13.60 8.66
CA PRO A 22 6.80 -14.93 8.74
C PRO A 22 6.07 -15.09 10.08
N ALA A 23 4.95 -15.81 10.04
CA ALA A 23 4.14 -16.07 11.23
C ALA A 23 5.03 -16.58 12.36
N PRO A 24 4.83 -16.10 13.61
CA PRO A 24 5.56 -16.65 14.75
C PRO A 24 5.40 -18.16 14.76
N GLY A 25 6.52 -18.89 14.89
CA GLY A 25 6.60 -20.32 14.64
C GLY A 25 5.46 -21.14 15.25
N GLY A 26 4.92 -22.07 14.48
CA GLY A 26 3.94 -23.07 14.91
C GLY A 26 2.46 -22.74 14.67
N LEU A 27 2.09 -21.60 14.07
CA LEU A 27 0.70 -21.34 13.67
C LEU A 27 0.44 -21.77 12.24
N ASN A 28 -0.63 -22.54 12.04
CA ASN A 28 -1.17 -22.79 10.72
C ASN A 28 -1.86 -21.50 10.23
N ARG A 29 -1.25 -20.84 9.23
CA ARG A 29 -1.77 -19.61 8.63
C ARG A 29 -3.21 -19.75 8.16
N GLU A 30 -3.53 -20.87 7.53
CA GLU A 30 -4.86 -21.13 6.95
C GLU A 30 -5.92 -21.24 8.05
N GLU A 31 -5.59 -21.93 9.15
CA GLU A 31 -6.49 -22.08 10.30
C GLU A 31 -6.78 -20.75 10.98
N VAL A 32 -5.75 -19.91 11.19
CA VAL A 32 -5.92 -18.58 11.79
C VAL A 32 -6.71 -17.67 10.84
N ALA A 33 -6.41 -17.69 9.54
CA ALA A 33 -7.13 -16.91 8.54
C ALA A 33 -8.61 -17.32 8.45
N ALA A 34 -8.91 -18.61 8.49
CA ALA A 34 -10.28 -19.11 8.49
C ALA A 34 -11.04 -18.69 9.75
N ALA A 35 -10.41 -18.80 10.92
CA ALA A 35 -11.00 -18.34 12.18
C ALA A 35 -11.25 -16.83 12.19
N ALA A 36 -10.29 -16.04 11.71
CA ALA A 36 -10.43 -14.60 11.59
C ALA A 36 -11.56 -14.20 10.65
N ARG A 37 -11.68 -14.88 9.50
CA ARG A 37 -12.75 -14.68 8.52
C ARG A 37 -14.11 -14.94 9.16
N ALA A 38 -14.31 -16.09 9.79
CA ALA A 38 -15.56 -16.44 10.45
C ALA A 38 -15.98 -15.38 11.48
N LEU A 39 -15.03 -14.90 12.30
CA LEU A 39 -15.31 -13.88 13.31
C LEU A 39 -15.73 -12.51 12.74
N VAL A 40 -15.16 -12.09 11.60
CA VAL A 40 -15.52 -10.80 10.99
C VAL A 40 -16.76 -10.89 10.11
N GLU A 41 -17.12 -12.08 9.63
CA GLU A 41 -18.33 -12.33 8.85
C GLU A 41 -19.56 -12.50 9.77
N GLU A 42 -19.39 -13.02 10.98
CA GLU A 42 -20.43 -13.03 12.01
C GLU A 42 -20.90 -11.61 12.33
N GLN A 43 -19.95 -10.70 12.57
CA GLN A 43 -20.18 -9.25 12.70
C GLN A 43 -18.88 -8.46 12.45
N PRO A 44 -18.96 -7.25 11.88
CA PRO A 44 -17.78 -6.42 11.70
C PRO A 44 -17.06 -6.12 13.02
N ARG A 45 -15.72 -6.30 13.04
CA ARG A 45 -14.91 -6.16 14.25
C ARG A 45 -13.72 -5.24 14.03
N THR A 46 -13.29 -4.55 15.09
CA THR A 46 -12.02 -3.84 15.06
C THR A 46 -10.86 -4.85 15.09
N LEU A 47 -9.70 -4.48 14.55
CA LEU A 47 -8.52 -5.36 14.58
C LEU A 47 -8.09 -5.71 16.01
N SER A 48 -8.24 -4.79 16.97
CA SER A 48 -7.95 -5.08 18.38
C SER A 48 -8.91 -6.11 18.99
N THR A 49 -10.20 -6.01 18.68
CA THR A 49 -11.19 -7.00 19.13
C THR A 49 -10.91 -8.36 18.50
N LEU A 50 -10.62 -8.38 17.19
CA LEU A 50 -10.31 -9.60 16.46
C LEU A 50 -9.05 -10.28 17.01
N ALA A 51 -8.00 -9.50 17.25
CA ALA A 51 -6.74 -10.00 17.83
C ALA A 51 -6.98 -10.65 19.20
N ARG A 52 -7.76 -10.03 20.08
CA ARG A 52 -8.11 -10.60 21.39
C ARG A 52 -8.88 -11.93 21.27
N LEU A 53 -9.90 -11.99 20.40
CA LEU A 53 -10.69 -13.19 20.20
C LEU A 53 -9.86 -14.34 19.61
N LEU A 54 -8.88 -14.01 18.78
CA LEU A 54 -7.97 -15.00 18.23
C LEU A 54 -6.91 -15.45 19.25
N ASP A 55 -6.47 -14.57 20.16
CA ASP A 55 -5.58 -14.95 21.25
C ASP A 55 -6.27 -15.96 22.22
N GLU A 56 -7.57 -15.78 22.48
CA GLU A 56 -8.37 -16.74 23.24
C GLU A 56 -8.42 -18.13 22.56
N ARG A 57 -8.46 -18.17 21.24
CA ARG A 57 -8.51 -19.41 20.45
C ARG A 57 -7.13 -20.03 20.18
N PHE A 58 -6.09 -19.19 20.10
CA PHE A 58 -4.70 -19.56 19.80
C PHE A 58 -3.76 -18.95 20.86
N PRO A 59 -3.83 -19.40 22.12
CA PRO A 59 -3.16 -18.73 23.24
C PRO A 59 -1.64 -18.73 23.13
N GLY A 60 -1.01 -17.77 23.84
CA GLY A 60 0.44 -17.65 23.91
C GLY A 60 1.09 -16.92 22.74
N ARG A 61 0.34 -16.07 22.06
CA ARG A 61 0.81 -15.25 20.93
C ARG A 61 0.68 -13.75 21.23
N ASP A 62 1.51 -12.96 20.57
CA ASP A 62 1.36 -11.51 20.61
C ASP A 62 0.09 -11.10 19.82
N ALA A 63 -0.91 -10.59 20.54
CA ALA A 63 -2.18 -10.15 19.95
C ALA A 63 -1.98 -9.05 18.89
N PHE A 64 -0.99 -8.18 19.05
CA PHE A 64 -0.69 -7.17 18.03
C PHE A 64 -0.14 -7.81 16.76
N ALA A 65 0.80 -8.76 16.89
CA ALA A 65 1.33 -9.50 15.73
C ALA A 65 0.24 -10.31 15.00
N LEU A 66 -0.69 -10.93 15.74
CA LEU A 66 -1.87 -11.59 15.16
C LEU A 66 -2.73 -10.59 14.37
N GLY A 67 -3.03 -9.42 14.95
CA GLY A 67 -3.80 -8.38 14.28
C GLY A 67 -3.16 -7.90 12.97
N GLN A 68 -1.84 -7.75 12.94
CA GLN A 68 -1.10 -7.39 11.72
C GLN A 68 -1.09 -8.53 10.69
N ALA A 69 -0.91 -9.76 11.13
CA ALA A 69 -0.91 -10.93 10.26
C ALA A 69 -2.25 -11.13 9.54
N ILE A 70 -3.36 -10.93 10.26
CA ILE A 70 -4.72 -11.04 9.68
C ILE A 70 -4.92 -10.05 8.54
N ARG A 71 -4.46 -8.81 8.65
CA ARG A 71 -4.55 -7.82 7.57
C ARG A 71 -3.85 -8.26 6.28
N ALA A 72 -2.83 -9.11 6.39
CA ALA A 72 -2.12 -9.65 5.25
C ALA A 72 -2.71 -10.97 4.72
N TRP A 73 -3.44 -11.70 5.57
CA TRP A 73 -3.90 -13.06 5.24
C TRP A 73 -5.38 -13.12 4.84
N VAL A 74 -6.18 -12.16 5.32
CA VAL A 74 -7.61 -12.08 5.01
C VAL A 74 -7.88 -10.77 4.27
N PRO A 75 -8.44 -10.82 3.06
CA PRO A 75 -8.93 -9.64 2.39
C PRO A 75 -10.05 -8.99 3.22
N LEU A 76 -9.74 -7.84 3.83
CA LEU A 76 -10.65 -7.12 4.70
C LEU A 76 -11.05 -5.79 4.08
N VAL A 77 -12.30 -5.39 4.31
CA VAL A 77 -12.81 -4.03 4.05
C VAL A 77 -13.22 -3.38 5.35
N GLN A 78 -12.97 -2.09 5.47
CA GLN A 78 -13.49 -1.28 6.57
C GLN A 78 -14.95 -0.92 6.27
N VAL A 79 -15.83 -1.08 7.28
CA VAL A 79 -17.23 -0.77 7.13
C VAL A 79 -17.63 0.53 7.83
N PRO A 80 -18.73 1.21 7.40
CA PRO A 80 -19.29 2.35 8.09
C PRO A 80 -19.50 2.07 9.60
N PRO A 81 -19.57 3.14 10.46
CA PRO A 81 -19.73 4.57 10.11
C PRO A 81 -18.43 5.30 9.78
N ARG A 82 -17.25 4.75 10.11
CA ARG A 82 -15.98 5.41 9.76
C ARG A 82 -15.81 5.49 8.25
N GLY A 83 -15.37 6.65 7.74
CA GLY A 83 -15.25 6.92 6.31
C GLY A 83 -16.52 7.52 5.68
N VAL A 84 -17.59 7.66 6.44
CA VAL A 84 -18.78 8.40 6.01
C VAL A 84 -18.64 9.86 6.45
N TRP A 85 -18.88 10.79 5.55
CA TRP A 85 -18.81 12.22 5.84
C TRP A 85 -19.64 12.61 7.07
N GLY A 86 -19.05 13.39 7.96
CA GLY A 86 -19.71 13.83 9.21
C GLY A 86 -19.94 12.74 10.26
N LYS A 87 -19.43 11.52 10.05
CA LYS A 87 -19.53 10.45 11.04
C LYS A 87 -18.14 10.01 11.52
N SER A 88 -18.07 9.67 12.80
CA SER A 88 -16.87 9.09 13.40
C SER A 88 -17.17 7.69 13.92
N GLY A 89 -16.13 6.89 14.15
CA GLY A 89 -16.26 5.55 14.69
C GLY A 89 -14.95 4.79 14.69
N ARG A 90 -14.91 3.66 15.41
CA ARG A 90 -13.77 2.76 15.37
C ARG A 90 -13.75 2.03 14.01
N ALA A 91 -12.54 1.82 13.47
CA ALA A 91 -12.36 1.09 12.23
C ALA A 91 -12.75 -0.40 12.43
N ALA A 92 -13.99 -0.75 12.10
CA ALA A 92 -14.47 -2.12 12.06
C ALA A 92 -14.32 -2.70 10.66
N HIS A 93 -14.03 -3.98 10.57
CA HIS A 93 -13.75 -4.68 9.32
C HIS A 93 -14.61 -5.92 9.19
N THR A 94 -14.96 -6.26 7.95
CA THR A 94 -15.49 -7.57 7.55
C THR A 94 -14.68 -8.10 6.36
N SER A 95 -14.95 -9.34 5.92
CA SER A 95 -14.29 -9.86 4.72
C SER A 95 -14.79 -9.16 3.46
N VAL A 96 -13.92 -9.08 2.43
CA VAL A 96 -14.32 -8.54 1.11
C VAL A 96 -15.46 -9.36 0.53
N GLU A 97 -15.40 -10.69 0.68
CA GLU A 97 -16.44 -11.61 0.21
C GLU A 97 -17.77 -11.36 0.90
N GLY A 98 -17.76 -11.26 2.25
CA GLY A 98 -18.96 -10.98 3.03
C GLY A 98 -19.59 -9.64 2.70
N TRP A 99 -18.77 -8.62 2.36
CA TRP A 99 -19.24 -7.28 2.00
C TRP A 99 -19.76 -7.17 0.58
N LEU A 100 -19.04 -7.76 -0.40
CA LEU A 100 -19.34 -7.66 -1.82
C LEU A 100 -20.23 -8.79 -2.34
N GLY A 101 -20.48 -9.84 -1.56
CA GLY A 101 -21.20 -11.04 -1.99
C GLY A 101 -20.47 -11.84 -3.08
N ARG A 102 -19.17 -11.60 -3.28
CA ARG A 102 -18.35 -12.29 -4.30
C ARG A 102 -16.91 -12.40 -3.85
N VAL A 103 -16.25 -13.46 -4.26
CA VAL A 103 -14.81 -13.65 -4.03
C VAL A 103 -14.03 -12.68 -4.92
N PRO A 104 -13.07 -11.92 -4.38
CA PRO A 104 -12.18 -11.11 -5.20
C PRO A 104 -11.41 -11.99 -6.19
N SER A 105 -11.29 -11.52 -7.42
CA SER A 105 -10.41 -12.18 -8.39
C SER A 105 -8.96 -12.03 -7.93
N LEU A 106 -8.29 -13.15 -7.66
CA LEU A 106 -6.86 -13.19 -7.32
C LEU A 106 -5.97 -13.32 -8.56
N GLY A 107 -6.55 -13.28 -9.75
CA GLY A 107 -5.86 -13.48 -11.03
C GLY A 107 -5.09 -12.26 -11.56
N PHE A 108 -4.45 -11.47 -10.68
CA PHE A 108 -3.58 -10.38 -11.10
C PHE A 108 -2.18 -10.91 -11.37
N SER A 109 -1.71 -10.70 -12.62
CA SER A 109 -0.32 -10.92 -12.99
C SER A 109 0.55 -9.71 -12.58
N LEU A 110 1.87 -9.91 -12.52
CA LEU A 110 2.81 -8.79 -12.33
C LEU A 110 2.75 -7.81 -13.51
N GLU A 111 2.47 -8.31 -14.70
CA GLU A 111 2.25 -7.52 -15.90
C GLU A 111 1.04 -6.58 -15.72
N ASP A 112 -0.09 -7.09 -15.23
CA ASP A 112 -1.29 -6.26 -14.98
C ASP A 112 -1.02 -5.20 -13.91
N LEU A 113 -0.26 -5.53 -12.87
CA LEU A 113 0.12 -4.56 -11.84
C LEU A 113 0.93 -3.42 -12.43
N ILE A 114 1.94 -3.73 -13.26
CA ILE A 114 2.80 -2.74 -13.90
C ILE A 114 2.00 -1.86 -14.87
N LEU A 115 1.14 -2.44 -15.70
CA LEU A 115 0.31 -1.68 -16.63
C LEU A 115 -0.65 -0.74 -15.89
N ARG A 116 -1.23 -1.18 -14.78
CA ARG A 116 -2.07 -0.31 -13.94
C ARG A 116 -1.29 0.80 -13.26
N TYR A 117 -0.08 0.50 -12.79
CA TYR A 117 0.80 1.52 -12.24
C TYR A 117 1.11 2.60 -13.29
N LEU A 118 1.52 2.20 -14.49
CA LEU A 118 1.81 3.13 -15.58
C LEU A 118 0.57 3.93 -16.01
N ALA A 119 -0.60 3.30 -16.04
CA ALA A 119 -1.85 4.00 -16.35
C ALA A 119 -2.21 5.09 -15.33
N ALA A 120 -1.79 4.93 -14.08
CA ALA A 120 -2.10 5.87 -13.01
C ALA A 120 -1.00 6.91 -12.78
N PHE A 121 0.27 6.55 -12.98
CA PHE A 121 1.44 7.31 -12.52
C PHE A 121 2.55 7.44 -13.58
N GLY A 122 2.36 6.87 -14.77
CA GLY A 122 3.37 6.96 -15.83
C GLY A 122 3.58 8.38 -16.35
N PRO A 123 4.73 8.62 -16.98
CA PRO A 123 5.83 7.69 -17.20
C PRO A 123 6.64 7.41 -15.92
N GLY A 124 7.15 6.18 -15.78
CA GLY A 124 7.91 5.76 -14.60
C GLY A 124 9.08 4.82 -14.91
N THR A 125 10.05 4.80 -14.01
CA THR A 125 11.19 3.88 -14.06
C THR A 125 10.86 2.52 -13.43
N VAL A 126 11.68 1.50 -13.67
CA VAL A 126 11.61 0.23 -12.94
C VAL A 126 11.68 0.45 -11.42
N LYS A 127 12.51 1.42 -10.98
CA LYS A 127 12.69 1.74 -9.56
C LYS A 127 11.43 2.35 -8.95
N ASP A 128 10.71 3.15 -9.70
CA ASP A 128 9.45 3.74 -9.26
C ASP A 128 8.40 2.66 -8.99
N VAL A 129 8.18 1.76 -9.96
CA VAL A 129 7.25 0.62 -9.79
C VAL A 129 7.63 -0.25 -8.60
N GLN A 130 8.93 -0.53 -8.41
CA GLN A 130 9.42 -1.32 -7.27
C GLN A 130 9.22 -0.60 -5.94
N THR A 131 9.47 0.70 -5.88
CA THR A 131 9.28 1.51 -4.67
C THR A 131 7.82 1.58 -4.26
N TRP A 132 6.94 1.83 -5.23
CA TRP A 132 5.51 1.92 -4.99
C TRP A 132 4.90 0.58 -4.57
N SER A 133 5.23 -0.50 -5.29
CA SER A 133 4.64 -1.82 -5.05
C SER A 133 5.27 -2.58 -3.87
N GLY A 134 6.48 -2.20 -3.43
CA GLY A 134 7.27 -2.97 -2.47
C GLY A 134 7.86 -4.27 -3.05
N LEU A 135 7.65 -4.53 -4.34
CA LEU A 135 8.16 -5.72 -5.02
C LEU A 135 9.59 -5.48 -5.54
N THR A 136 10.30 -6.57 -5.80
CA THR A 136 11.66 -6.54 -6.36
C THR A 136 11.72 -7.33 -7.68
N ARG A 137 12.83 -7.16 -8.43
CA ARG A 137 13.09 -7.91 -9.68
C ARG A 137 12.05 -7.68 -10.79
N LEU A 138 11.43 -6.50 -10.83
CA LEU A 138 10.43 -6.18 -11.85
C LEU A 138 11.01 -5.84 -13.22
N ARG A 139 12.33 -5.67 -13.35
CA ARG A 139 12.97 -5.37 -14.64
C ARG A 139 12.62 -6.39 -15.71
N GLU A 140 12.75 -7.67 -15.42
CA GLU A 140 12.46 -8.75 -16.38
C GLU A 140 10.99 -8.74 -16.84
N VAL A 141 10.08 -8.40 -15.93
CA VAL A 141 8.65 -8.28 -16.26
C VAL A 141 8.39 -7.08 -17.18
N ILE A 142 9.02 -5.94 -16.88
CA ILE A 142 8.92 -4.73 -17.73
C ILE A 142 9.53 -4.97 -19.10
N GLU A 143 10.66 -5.69 -19.19
CA GLU A 143 11.26 -6.02 -20.49
C GLU A 143 10.35 -6.91 -21.35
N ARG A 144 9.60 -7.85 -20.75
CA ARG A 144 8.58 -8.62 -21.49
C ARG A 144 7.43 -7.74 -21.97
N LEU A 145 7.09 -6.70 -21.21
CA LEU A 145 6.05 -5.73 -21.59
C LEU A 145 6.52 -4.68 -22.60
N ARG A 146 7.83 -4.55 -22.87
CA ARG A 146 8.41 -3.52 -23.74
C ARG A 146 7.68 -3.36 -25.10
N PRO A 147 7.25 -4.43 -25.81
CA PRO A 147 6.51 -4.28 -27.06
C PRO A 147 5.14 -3.57 -26.92
N ARG A 148 4.62 -3.46 -25.71
CA ARG A 148 3.34 -2.81 -25.38
C ARG A 148 3.53 -1.43 -24.76
N LEU A 149 4.76 -0.97 -24.59
CA LEU A 149 5.10 0.28 -23.90
C LEU A 149 5.80 1.24 -24.86
N VAL A 150 5.69 2.52 -24.57
CA VAL A 150 6.59 3.54 -25.12
C VAL A 150 7.66 3.87 -24.09
N THR A 151 8.85 4.28 -24.55
CA THR A 151 9.98 4.58 -23.68
C THR A 151 10.44 6.01 -23.89
N PHE A 152 10.84 6.63 -22.80
CA PHE A 152 11.42 7.97 -22.76
C PHE A 152 12.76 7.93 -21.99
N ARG A 153 13.49 9.02 -22.02
CA ARG A 153 14.63 9.28 -21.14
C ARG A 153 14.44 10.61 -20.45
N ASP A 154 14.73 10.63 -19.17
CA ASP A 154 14.75 11.89 -18.43
C ASP A 154 16.06 12.65 -18.67
N GLU A 155 16.18 13.83 -18.05
CA GLU A 155 17.35 14.70 -18.11
C GLU A 155 18.64 14.06 -17.54
N HIS A 156 18.50 13.00 -16.74
CA HIS A 156 19.61 12.23 -16.16
C HIS A 156 19.93 10.97 -16.94
N GLY A 157 19.21 10.71 -18.05
CA GLY A 157 19.39 9.54 -18.90
C GLY A 157 18.71 8.27 -18.39
N ALA A 158 17.91 8.35 -17.30
CA ALA A 158 17.15 7.22 -16.82
C ALA A 158 16.02 6.87 -17.81
N GLU A 159 15.84 5.57 -18.05
CA GLU A 159 14.78 5.06 -18.93
C GLU A 159 13.45 5.03 -18.20
N LEU A 160 12.44 5.64 -18.82
CA LEU A 160 11.06 5.72 -18.37
C LEU A 160 10.17 4.90 -19.31
N PHE A 161 9.19 4.25 -18.74
CA PHE A 161 8.19 3.45 -19.45
C PHE A 161 6.81 4.07 -19.27
N ASP A 162 5.99 4.00 -20.31
CA ASP A 162 4.61 4.48 -20.27
C ASP A 162 3.71 3.68 -21.22
N LEU A 163 2.40 3.85 -21.07
CA LEU A 163 1.44 3.31 -22.02
C LEU A 163 1.40 4.16 -23.28
N PRO A 164 1.19 3.57 -24.48
CA PRO A 164 1.09 4.32 -25.72
C PRO A 164 0.02 5.42 -25.68
N ASP A 165 -1.14 5.12 -25.08
CA ASP A 165 -2.31 6.00 -25.03
C ASP A 165 -2.42 6.79 -23.72
N ALA A 166 -1.36 6.84 -22.88
CA ALA A 166 -1.37 7.63 -21.66
C ALA A 166 -1.51 9.13 -21.96
N PRO A 167 -2.25 9.89 -21.16
CA PRO A 167 -2.38 11.33 -21.34
C PRO A 167 -1.04 12.03 -21.16
N ARG A 168 -0.65 12.84 -22.14
CA ARG A 168 0.54 13.69 -22.10
C ARG A 168 0.13 15.11 -22.42
N PRO A 169 -0.36 15.85 -21.41
CA PRO A 169 -0.78 17.23 -21.62
C PRO A 169 0.40 18.09 -22.04
N ASP A 170 0.07 19.16 -22.77
CA ASP A 170 1.05 20.17 -23.15
C ASP A 170 1.69 20.78 -21.88
N PRO A 171 3.01 21.09 -21.89
CA PRO A 171 3.67 21.74 -20.77
C PRO A 171 3.00 23.03 -20.29
N ASP A 172 2.34 23.75 -21.19
CA ASP A 172 1.63 25.01 -20.88
C ASP A 172 0.21 24.78 -20.34
N THR A 173 -0.21 23.52 -20.16
CA THR A 173 -1.51 23.21 -19.57
C THR A 173 -1.65 23.83 -18.17
N PRO A 174 -2.69 24.65 -17.91
CA PRO A 174 -2.87 25.29 -16.61
C PRO A 174 -2.97 24.28 -15.48
N ALA A 175 -2.08 24.42 -14.50
CA ALA A 175 -2.05 23.59 -13.29
C ALA A 175 -2.16 24.50 -12.04
N PRO A 176 -3.38 24.92 -11.65
CA PRO A 176 -3.56 25.77 -10.48
C PRO A 176 -3.13 25.06 -9.19
N PRO A 177 -2.68 25.79 -8.16
CA PRO A 177 -2.31 25.23 -6.86
C PRO A 177 -3.44 24.40 -6.27
N ARG A 178 -3.11 23.25 -5.69
CA ARG A 178 -4.05 22.33 -5.06
C ARG A 178 -3.53 21.88 -3.71
N PHE A 179 -4.42 21.76 -2.73
CA PHE A 179 -4.11 21.09 -1.48
C PHE A 179 -4.22 19.58 -1.70
N LEU A 180 -3.14 18.87 -1.41
CA LEU A 180 -3.11 17.42 -1.46
C LEU A 180 -3.50 16.85 -0.09
N TYR A 181 -4.12 15.69 -0.11
CA TYR A 181 -4.44 14.93 1.09
C TYR A 181 -3.17 14.30 1.68
N ASP A 182 -3.15 14.07 3.00
CA ASP A 182 -2.09 13.30 3.66
C ASP A 182 -1.91 11.93 3.00
N TYR A 183 -0.67 11.58 2.69
CA TYR A 183 -0.36 10.34 1.96
C TYR A 183 -0.91 10.30 0.53
N ASP A 184 -1.05 11.44 -0.12
CA ASP A 184 -1.43 11.48 -1.53
C ASP A 184 -0.47 10.66 -2.38
N ASN A 185 -1.03 9.93 -3.36
CA ASN A 185 -0.24 9.05 -4.22
C ASN A 185 0.81 9.80 -5.05
N LEU A 186 0.61 11.08 -5.33
CA LEU A 186 1.63 11.90 -6.02
C LEU A 186 2.96 11.90 -5.25
N LEU A 187 2.92 11.89 -3.91
CA LEU A 187 4.10 11.83 -3.05
C LEU A 187 4.62 10.40 -2.79
N LEU A 188 3.86 9.37 -3.15
CA LEU A 188 4.18 7.98 -2.83
C LEU A 188 4.51 7.12 -4.06
N SER A 189 4.14 7.58 -5.26
CA SER A 189 4.18 6.76 -6.47
C SER A 189 5.55 6.66 -7.13
N HIS A 190 6.48 7.57 -6.83
CA HIS A 190 7.82 7.58 -7.44
C HIS A 190 8.94 7.40 -6.41
N ALA A 191 10.04 6.82 -6.84
CA ALA A 191 11.26 6.69 -6.03
C ALA A 191 11.99 8.04 -5.92
N ASP A 192 12.03 8.78 -7.02
CA ASP A 192 12.50 10.16 -7.09
C ASP A 192 11.28 11.09 -7.06
N ARG A 193 11.23 11.97 -6.09
CA ARG A 193 10.14 12.93 -5.86
C ARG A 193 10.56 14.37 -6.06
N SER A 194 11.78 14.60 -6.51
CA SER A 194 12.36 15.96 -6.67
C SER A 194 11.53 16.87 -7.57
N ARG A 195 10.76 16.29 -8.52
CA ARG A 195 9.84 17.05 -9.39
C ARG A 195 8.59 17.56 -8.68
N VAL A 196 8.27 17.02 -7.51
CA VAL A 196 7.02 17.33 -6.77
C VAL A 196 7.32 18.08 -5.48
N ILE A 197 8.40 17.70 -4.80
CA ILE A 197 8.75 18.23 -3.49
C ILE A 197 10.28 18.19 -3.32
N THR A 198 10.85 19.22 -2.73
CA THR A 198 12.28 19.22 -2.35
C THR A 198 12.52 18.31 -1.15
N ASP A 199 13.74 17.80 -0.99
CA ASP A 199 14.09 16.93 0.15
C ASP A 199 13.82 17.62 1.50
N GLU A 200 14.06 18.93 1.60
CA GLU A 200 13.80 19.69 2.81
C GLU A 200 12.31 19.65 3.22
N TYR A 201 11.40 19.89 2.29
CA TYR A 201 9.96 19.86 2.57
C TYR A 201 9.43 18.44 2.72
N TYR A 202 10.04 17.48 2.04
CA TYR A 202 9.66 16.08 2.19
C TYR A 202 9.85 15.58 3.62
N GLU A 203 10.99 15.91 4.25
CA GLU A 203 11.26 15.54 5.65
C GLU A 203 10.26 16.19 6.62
N GLN A 204 9.83 17.42 6.36
CA GLN A 204 8.82 18.12 7.16
C GLN A 204 7.41 17.54 7.00
N SER A 205 7.06 17.06 5.81
CA SER A 205 5.72 16.56 5.49
C SER A 205 5.41 15.20 6.11
N PHE A 206 6.43 14.43 6.50
CA PHE A 206 6.29 13.09 7.07
C PHE A 206 6.85 12.99 8.50
N ALA A 207 7.16 14.08 9.15
CA ALA A 207 7.58 14.18 10.56
C ALA A 207 6.37 14.25 11.48
#